data_04d239af06c6fb8ea075763db9fc98e2
#
_entry.id   04d239af06c6fb8ea075763db9fc98e2
#
_cell.length_a   1.000
_cell.length_b   1.000
_cell.length_c   1.000
_cell.angle_alpha   90.00
_cell.angle_beta   90.00
_cell.angle_gamma   90.00
#
_symmetry.space_group_name_H-M   'P 1'
#
loop_
_entity.id
_entity.type
_entity.pdbx_description
1 polymer ?
#
loop_
_entity_poly.entity_id
_entity_poly.type
_entity_poly.pdbx_seq_one_letter_code
_entity_poly.pdbx_strand_id
1 'polypeptide(L)'
;MRSVSRPGAIVFALLFVLESLARATLLTVIPLQAYALLGEAREVSLLYVLVGIAGLASSFAIPLLIRRFRRRRVYVLGAVLLIATAALLATRTLAGQAVAMLCLAVGTAALNITLSLYVMDYIRKRDLVRSEPLRMGFSALAWSVGPLLGVTLYEKLGHGSAELLSACFSVLLLLYFAYLRLTENPAVAAATRPIADPRANIRRFVAQPRLRLAWTIAFVRSVYWSMFFTYPPVYLVQQGIGGTAAGLLASGGNVLLLAAPLFGRLAGRTGLRRPIMAAMIGGGLMCMLATIGYHLPVLVALCLLGGAVGAVILDALGSVPFLRAVHPYERPQMTTVYRTYIDLASLLPAILYSVLLVFFDLRAVFVTTGLAMFSGALVAHWLPRRM
;
A
#
# COMPACT_ATOMS: atom_id res chain seq x y z
N MET A 1 -7.28 -18.63 -38.12
CA MET A 1 -7.06 -17.66 -37.03
C MET A 1 -7.92 -18.06 -35.84
N ARG A 2 -7.33 -18.63 -34.79
CA ARG A 2 -8.05 -18.96 -33.57
C ARG A 2 -8.45 -17.67 -32.88
N SER A 3 -9.74 -17.44 -32.70
CA SER A 3 -10.28 -16.35 -31.86
C SER A 3 -9.72 -16.52 -30.46
N VAL A 4 -8.71 -15.72 -30.10
CA VAL A 4 -8.21 -15.67 -28.72
C VAL A 4 -9.38 -15.18 -27.88
N SER A 5 -10.00 -16.08 -27.11
CA SER A 5 -11.04 -15.73 -26.14
C SER A 5 -10.51 -14.59 -25.27
N ARG A 6 -11.29 -13.50 -25.15
CA ARG A 6 -10.88 -12.32 -24.33
C ARG A 6 -10.51 -12.81 -22.93
N PRO A 7 -9.33 -12.47 -22.41
CA PRO A 7 -8.92 -12.90 -21.08
C PRO A 7 -9.93 -12.46 -20.04
N GLY A 8 -10.44 -13.43 -19.28
CA GLY A 8 -11.43 -13.18 -18.23
C GLY A 8 -10.82 -12.50 -16.98
N ALA A 9 -11.67 -12.09 -16.06
CA ALA A 9 -11.26 -11.44 -14.80
C ALA A 9 -10.21 -12.24 -14.00
N ILE A 10 -10.27 -13.56 -14.04
CA ILE A 10 -9.34 -14.48 -13.34
C ILE A 10 -7.90 -14.29 -13.83
N VAL A 11 -7.70 -14.05 -15.14
CA VAL A 11 -6.36 -13.86 -15.72
C VAL A 11 -5.66 -12.64 -15.12
N PHE A 12 -6.38 -11.53 -14.99
CA PHE A 12 -5.87 -10.31 -14.38
C PHE A 12 -5.72 -10.43 -12.85
N ALA A 13 -6.61 -11.20 -12.21
CA ALA A 13 -6.46 -11.51 -10.79
C ALA A 13 -5.19 -12.33 -10.52
N LEU A 14 -4.84 -13.31 -11.36
CA LEU A 14 -3.60 -14.09 -11.24
C LEU A 14 -2.35 -13.22 -11.43
N LEU A 15 -2.34 -12.30 -12.41
CA LEU A 15 -1.24 -11.33 -12.54
C LEU A 15 -1.06 -10.51 -11.28
N PHE A 16 -2.16 -10.04 -10.70
CA PHE A 16 -2.14 -9.25 -9.47
C PHE A 16 -1.69 -10.04 -8.25
N VAL A 17 -2.06 -11.32 -8.16
CA VAL A 17 -1.62 -12.23 -7.09
C VAL A 17 -0.12 -12.47 -7.15
N LEU A 18 0.43 -12.76 -8.33
CA LEU A 18 1.87 -12.99 -8.51
C LEU A 18 2.68 -11.74 -8.12
N GLU A 19 2.23 -10.54 -8.56
CA GLU A 19 2.81 -9.28 -8.13
C GLU A 19 2.71 -9.11 -6.61
N SER A 20 1.54 -9.38 -6.03
CA SER A 20 1.29 -9.24 -4.59
C SER A 20 2.16 -10.20 -3.78
N LEU A 21 2.31 -11.46 -4.20
CA LEU A 21 3.19 -12.44 -3.55
C LEU A 21 4.65 -12.00 -3.59
N ALA A 22 5.13 -11.55 -4.76
CA ALA A 22 6.50 -11.06 -4.90
C ALA A 22 6.82 -9.93 -3.92
N ARG A 23 5.89 -9.00 -3.71
CA ARG A 23 6.04 -7.87 -2.81
C ARG A 23 5.80 -8.21 -1.35
N ALA A 24 4.80 -9.04 -1.08
CA ALA A 24 4.41 -9.40 0.28
C ALA A 24 5.49 -10.22 0.98
N THR A 25 6.21 -11.09 0.27
CA THR A 25 7.35 -11.83 0.82
C THR A 25 8.48 -10.92 1.29
N LEU A 26 8.65 -9.76 0.69
CA LEU A 26 9.68 -8.78 1.07
C LEU A 26 9.20 -7.74 2.07
N LEU A 27 7.90 -7.67 2.36
CA LEU A 27 7.30 -6.60 3.17
C LEU A 27 7.96 -6.42 4.54
N THR A 28 8.20 -7.52 5.25
CA THR A 28 8.84 -7.51 6.57
C THR A 28 10.37 -7.60 6.47
N VAL A 29 10.88 -8.27 5.43
CA VAL A 29 12.32 -8.47 5.23
C VAL A 29 13.03 -7.13 4.95
N ILE A 30 12.44 -6.27 4.11
CA ILE A 30 13.04 -4.97 3.76
C ILE A 30 13.35 -4.10 4.98
N PRO A 31 12.40 -3.77 5.88
CA PRO A 31 12.71 -2.95 7.05
C PRO A 31 13.66 -3.65 8.02
N LEU A 32 13.59 -4.98 8.16
CA LEU A 32 14.51 -5.74 9.00
C LEU A 32 15.95 -5.71 8.48
N GLN A 33 16.13 -5.92 7.18
CA GLN A 33 17.43 -5.87 6.52
C GLN A 33 17.99 -4.43 6.53
N ALA A 34 17.16 -3.42 6.29
CA ALA A 34 17.55 -2.03 6.38
C ALA A 34 18.05 -1.70 7.81
N TYR A 35 17.31 -2.16 8.84
CA TYR A 35 17.72 -1.97 10.22
C TYR A 35 19.03 -2.72 10.56
N ALA A 36 19.20 -3.95 10.06
CA ALA A 36 20.44 -4.71 10.27
C ALA A 36 21.67 -4.06 9.62
N LEU A 37 21.49 -3.34 8.50
CA LEU A 37 22.56 -2.61 7.79
C LEU A 37 22.87 -1.25 8.40
N LEU A 38 21.88 -0.54 8.92
CA LEU A 38 21.98 0.85 9.38
C LEU A 38 22.15 0.95 10.92
N GLY A 39 21.62 -0.01 11.68
CA GLY A 39 21.69 -0.05 13.14
C GLY A 39 20.69 0.87 13.85
N GLU A 40 20.17 1.89 13.19
CA GLU A 40 19.30 2.91 13.77
C GLU A 40 17.96 3.04 13.02
N ALA A 41 16.86 3.14 13.80
CA ALA A 41 15.52 3.33 13.22
C ALA A 41 15.36 4.68 12.49
N ARG A 42 16.13 5.70 12.90
CA ARG A 42 16.17 7.00 12.22
C ARG A 42 16.69 6.86 10.78
N GLU A 43 17.79 6.15 10.58
CA GLU A 43 18.38 5.98 9.26
C GLU A 43 17.49 5.14 8.34
N VAL A 44 16.80 4.14 8.91
CA VAL A 44 15.74 3.42 8.20
C VAL A 44 14.66 4.42 7.74
N SER A 45 14.23 5.34 8.60
CA SER A 45 13.22 6.35 8.23
C SER A 45 13.70 7.26 7.10
N LEU A 46 14.97 7.70 7.12
CA LEU A 46 15.56 8.50 6.05
C LEU A 46 15.59 7.74 4.72
N LEU A 47 15.89 6.45 4.75
CA LEU A 47 15.84 5.60 3.56
C LEU A 47 14.41 5.55 2.98
N TYR A 48 13.39 5.42 3.85
CA TYR A 48 11.98 5.47 3.42
C TYR A 48 11.55 6.84 2.89
N VAL A 49 12.17 7.95 3.32
CA VAL A 49 11.97 9.29 2.71
C VAL A 49 12.40 9.28 1.26
N LEU A 50 13.59 8.77 0.95
CA LEU A 50 14.09 8.66 -0.44
C LEU A 50 13.14 7.81 -1.29
N VAL A 51 12.69 6.68 -0.76
CA VAL A 51 11.74 5.79 -1.44
C VAL A 51 10.38 6.46 -1.64
N GLY A 52 9.90 7.21 -0.66
CA GLY A 52 8.65 7.98 -0.75
C GLY A 52 8.71 9.06 -1.84
N ILE A 53 9.83 9.78 -1.96
CA ILE A 53 10.07 10.75 -3.04
C ILE A 53 10.06 10.03 -4.40
N ALA A 54 10.75 8.90 -4.51
CA ALA A 54 10.78 8.12 -5.75
C ALA A 54 9.40 7.56 -6.12
N GLY A 55 8.62 7.10 -5.15
CA GLY A 55 7.24 6.64 -5.33
C GLY A 55 6.36 7.76 -5.90
N LEU A 56 6.41 8.93 -5.28
CA LEU A 56 5.68 10.11 -5.75
C LEU A 56 6.09 10.52 -7.16
N ALA A 57 7.40 10.61 -7.43
CA ALA A 57 7.92 10.93 -8.75
C ALA A 57 7.47 9.90 -9.81
N SER A 58 7.48 8.61 -9.45
CA SER A 58 7.04 7.52 -10.31
C SER A 58 5.57 7.63 -10.70
N SER A 59 4.71 8.00 -9.76
CA SER A 59 3.28 8.19 -10.01
C SER A 59 2.99 9.21 -11.12
N PHE A 60 3.86 10.20 -11.29
CA PHE A 60 3.78 11.17 -12.39
C PHE A 60 4.55 10.73 -13.64
N ALA A 61 5.69 10.05 -13.48
CA ALA A 61 6.55 9.65 -14.59
C ALA A 61 5.99 8.48 -15.40
N ILE A 62 5.36 7.47 -14.74
CA ILE A 62 4.87 6.26 -15.42
C ILE A 62 3.84 6.54 -16.52
N PRO A 63 2.83 7.42 -16.35
CA PRO A 63 1.93 7.78 -17.44
C PRO A 63 2.64 8.38 -18.66
N LEU A 64 3.68 9.17 -18.44
CA LEU A 64 4.52 9.73 -19.53
C LEU A 64 5.32 8.61 -20.21
N LEU A 65 5.87 7.69 -19.43
CA LEU A 65 6.60 6.53 -19.93
C LEU A 65 5.72 5.62 -20.81
N ILE A 66 4.46 5.40 -20.39
CA ILE A 66 3.48 4.63 -21.16
C ILE A 66 3.19 5.28 -22.52
N ARG A 67 3.08 6.60 -22.56
CA ARG A 67 2.89 7.35 -23.83
C ARG A 67 4.06 7.19 -24.78
N ARG A 68 5.31 7.12 -24.26
CA ARG A 68 6.52 7.02 -25.08
C ARG A 68 6.85 5.58 -25.50
N PHE A 69 6.70 4.60 -24.62
CA PHE A 69 7.25 3.24 -24.79
C PHE A 69 6.20 2.14 -24.96
N ARG A 70 4.91 2.42 -24.99
CA ARG A 70 3.80 1.47 -24.97
C ARG A 70 3.64 0.72 -23.63
N ARG A 71 2.41 0.39 -23.26
CA ARG A 71 2.03 -0.24 -22.00
C ARG A 71 2.74 -1.56 -21.74
N ARG A 72 2.88 -2.40 -22.78
CA ARG A 72 3.55 -3.69 -22.67
C ARG A 72 4.99 -3.57 -22.18
N ARG A 73 5.77 -2.64 -22.75
CA ARG A 73 7.16 -2.42 -22.34
C ARG A 73 7.26 -1.89 -20.91
N VAL A 74 6.35 -1.01 -20.50
CA VAL A 74 6.31 -0.46 -19.14
C VAL A 74 5.92 -1.53 -18.12
N TYR A 75 5.01 -2.45 -18.47
CA TYR A 75 4.68 -3.59 -17.62
C TYR A 75 5.88 -4.53 -17.45
N VAL A 76 6.55 -4.89 -18.55
CA VAL A 76 7.77 -5.73 -18.53
C VAL A 76 8.86 -5.06 -17.71
N LEU A 77 9.08 -3.74 -17.90
CA LEU A 77 10.02 -2.96 -17.09
C LEU A 77 9.69 -3.07 -15.59
N GLY A 78 8.42 -2.94 -15.21
CA GLY A 78 7.97 -3.10 -13.82
C GLY A 78 8.30 -4.48 -13.25
N ALA A 79 8.05 -5.56 -14.00
CA ALA A 79 8.38 -6.92 -13.58
C ALA A 79 9.90 -7.14 -13.46
N VAL A 80 10.69 -6.61 -14.41
CA VAL A 80 12.16 -6.65 -14.36
C VAL A 80 12.70 -5.88 -13.15
N LEU A 81 12.09 -4.73 -12.81
CA LEU A 81 12.47 -3.98 -11.61
C LEU A 81 12.17 -4.75 -10.32
N LEU A 82 11.10 -5.56 -10.26
CA LEU A 82 10.87 -6.44 -9.10
C LEU A 82 11.93 -7.54 -9.00
N ILE A 83 12.34 -8.13 -10.12
CA ILE A 83 13.45 -9.12 -10.14
C ILE A 83 14.75 -8.44 -9.69
N ALA A 84 15.04 -7.25 -10.21
CA ALA A 84 16.20 -6.47 -9.80
C ALA A 84 16.15 -6.11 -8.30
N THR A 85 14.98 -5.80 -7.77
CA THR A 85 14.78 -5.57 -6.31
C THR A 85 15.28 -6.76 -5.52
N ALA A 86 14.84 -7.98 -5.85
CA ALA A 86 15.24 -9.20 -5.15
C ALA A 86 16.76 -9.45 -5.27
N ALA A 87 17.32 -9.29 -6.45
CA ALA A 87 18.75 -9.47 -6.69
C ALA A 87 19.61 -8.46 -5.92
N LEU A 88 19.18 -7.19 -5.87
CA LEU A 88 19.88 -6.13 -5.15
C LEU A 88 19.80 -6.30 -3.64
N LEU A 89 18.64 -6.70 -3.08
CA LEU A 89 18.52 -7.02 -1.67
C LEU A 89 19.46 -8.17 -1.27
N ALA A 90 19.60 -9.17 -2.12
CA ALA A 90 20.49 -10.31 -1.88
C ALA A 90 21.97 -9.89 -1.75
N THR A 91 22.39 -8.73 -2.28
CA THR A 91 23.76 -8.22 -2.12
C THR A 91 24.09 -7.78 -0.70
N ARG A 92 23.08 -7.47 0.13
CA ARG A 92 23.23 -7.04 1.53
C ARG A 92 24.15 -5.84 1.74
N THR A 93 24.21 -4.97 0.78
CA THR A 93 24.92 -3.70 0.85
C THR A 93 23.94 -2.55 1.04
N LEU A 94 24.36 -1.47 1.69
CA LEU A 94 23.50 -0.29 1.86
C LEU A 94 23.08 0.29 0.51
N ALA A 95 24.00 0.35 -0.47
CA ALA A 95 23.68 0.80 -1.82
C ALA A 95 22.67 -0.15 -2.50
N GLY A 96 22.87 -1.47 -2.37
CA GLY A 96 21.94 -2.48 -2.87
C GLY A 96 20.56 -2.34 -2.26
N GLN A 97 20.47 -2.14 -0.95
CA GLN A 97 19.22 -1.90 -0.21
C GLN A 97 18.49 -0.65 -0.73
N ALA A 98 19.19 0.48 -0.83
CA ALA A 98 18.60 1.74 -1.29
C ALA A 98 18.08 1.64 -2.73
N VAL A 99 18.91 1.12 -3.65
CA VAL A 99 18.53 0.95 -5.06
C VAL A 99 17.41 -0.07 -5.21
N ALA A 100 17.41 -1.17 -4.43
CA ALA A 100 16.34 -2.16 -4.42
C ALA A 100 14.99 -1.53 -4.06
N MET A 101 14.95 -0.73 -2.99
CA MET A 101 13.72 -0.06 -2.56
C MET A 101 13.22 0.96 -3.60
N LEU A 102 14.13 1.66 -4.29
CA LEU A 102 13.77 2.53 -5.41
C LEU A 102 13.20 1.72 -6.58
N CYS A 103 13.84 0.61 -6.96
CA CYS A 103 13.36 -0.31 -7.99
C CYS A 103 11.97 -0.87 -7.63
N LEU A 104 11.75 -1.22 -6.36
CA LEU A 104 10.46 -1.70 -5.86
C LEU A 104 9.37 -0.62 -6.01
N ALA A 105 9.65 0.63 -5.62
CA ALA A 105 8.70 1.73 -5.72
C ALA A 105 8.30 2.01 -7.18
N VAL A 106 9.30 2.17 -8.06
CA VAL A 106 9.08 2.42 -9.49
C VAL A 106 8.40 1.24 -10.18
N GLY A 107 8.89 0.02 -9.92
CA GLY A 107 8.37 -1.23 -10.49
C GLY A 107 6.90 -1.45 -10.10
N THR A 108 6.57 -1.25 -8.83
CA THR A 108 5.21 -1.34 -8.32
C THR A 108 4.27 -0.33 -8.98
N ALA A 109 4.69 0.93 -9.09
CA ALA A 109 3.90 1.96 -9.77
C ALA A 109 3.65 1.60 -11.23
N ALA A 110 4.69 1.12 -11.94
CA ALA A 110 4.60 0.69 -13.33
C ALA A 110 3.60 -0.47 -13.51
N LEU A 111 3.69 -1.52 -12.69
CA LEU A 111 2.81 -2.68 -12.74
C LEU A 111 1.36 -2.31 -12.42
N ASN A 112 1.11 -1.58 -11.32
CA ASN A 112 -0.23 -1.23 -10.91
C ASN A 112 -0.96 -0.33 -11.90
N ILE A 113 -0.28 0.69 -12.44
CA ILE A 113 -0.87 1.62 -13.42
C ILE A 113 -1.16 0.87 -14.74
N THR A 114 -0.20 0.11 -15.25
CA THR A 114 -0.37 -0.60 -16.52
C THR A 114 -1.40 -1.73 -16.42
N LEU A 115 -1.41 -2.50 -15.32
CA LEU A 115 -2.41 -3.54 -15.09
C LEU A 115 -3.81 -2.96 -15.01
N SER A 116 -4.00 -1.84 -14.32
CA SER A 116 -5.29 -1.16 -14.25
C SER A 116 -5.78 -0.72 -15.63
N LEU A 117 -4.89 -0.28 -16.51
CA LEU A 117 -5.22 0.07 -17.89
C LEU A 117 -5.62 -1.16 -18.71
N TYR A 118 -4.91 -2.31 -18.56
CA TYR A 118 -5.31 -3.57 -19.21
C TYR A 118 -6.68 -4.05 -18.73
N VAL A 119 -6.93 -4.02 -17.42
CA VAL A 119 -8.23 -4.39 -16.85
C VAL A 119 -9.36 -3.55 -17.46
N MET A 120 -9.17 -2.24 -17.59
CA MET A 120 -10.18 -1.36 -18.20
C MET A 120 -10.41 -1.62 -19.69
N ASP A 121 -9.39 -2.10 -20.43
CA ASP A 121 -9.50 -2.39 -21.86
C ASP A 121 -10.19 -3.73 -22.15
N TYR A 122 -9.93 -4.75 -21.33
CA TYR A 122 -10.38 -6.11 -21.59
C TYR A 122 -11.67 -6.49 -20.86
N ILE A 123 -11.93 -5.89 -19.67
CA ILE A 123 -13.11 -6.20 -18.86
C ILE A 123 -14.19 -5.16 -19.14
N ARG A 124 -15.41 -5.64 -19.47
CA ARG A 124 -16.57 -4.76 -19.68
C ARG A 124 -16.93 -4.03 -18.39
N LYS A 125 -17.38 -2.79 -18.48
CA LYS A 125 -17.75 -1.95 -17.31
C LYS A 125 -18.69 -2.66 -16.31
N ARG A 126 -19.67 -3.44 -16.82
CA ARG A 126 -20.61 -4.23 -16.01
C ARG A 126 -19.92 -5.36 -15.23
N ASP A 127 -18.86 -5.92 -15.79
CA ASP A 127 -18.15 -7.07 -15.22
C ASP A 127 -17.04 -6.62 -14.25
N LEU A 128 -16.64 -5.35 -14.29
CA LEU A 128 -15.67 -4.75 -13.34
C LEU A 128 -16.16 -4.86 -11.90
N VAL A 129 -17.45 -4.72 -11.66
CA VAL A 129 -18.06 -4.83 -10.31
C VAL A 129 -17.85 -6.21 -9.71
N ARG A 130 -17.75 -7.26 -10.53
CA ARG A 130 -17.48 -8.64 -10.07
C ARG A 130 -15.99 -8.98 -10.04
N SER A 131 -15.19 -8.39 -10.94
CA SER A 131 -13.77 -8.69 -11.07
C SER A 131 -12.92 -8.03 -9.99
N GLU A 132 -13.28 -6.83 -9.54
CA GLU A 132 -12.51 -6.09 -8.55
C GLU A 132 -12.52 -6.74 -7.16
N PRO A 133 -13.67 -7.19 -6.60
CA PRO A 133 -13.67 -7.96 -5.34
C PRO A 133 -12.88 -9.26 -5.42
N LEU A 134 -12.91 -9.96 -6.58
CA LEU A 134 -12.15 -11.18 -6.78
C LEU A 134 -10.64 -10.90 -6.72
N ARG A 135 -10.19 -9.87 -7.44
CA ARG A 135 -8.80 -9.41 -7.43
C ARG A 135 -8.34 -9.04 -6.02
N MET A 136 -9.16 -8.29 -5.28
CA MET A 136 -8.86 -7.88 -3.91
C MET A 136 -8.82 -9.08 -2.95
N GLY A 137 -9.75 -10.04 -3.07
CA GLY A 137 -9.77 -11.24 -2.23
C GLY A 137 -8.52 -12.10 -2.41
N PHE A 138 -8.12 -12.36 -3.64
CA PHE A 138 -6.88 -13.10 -3.93
C PHE A 138 -5.63 -12.34 -3.47
N SER A 139 -5.60 -11.02 -3.63
CA SER A 139 -4.50 -10.21 -3.11
C SER A 139 -4.42 -10.25 -1.58
N ALA A 140 -5.56 -10.17 -0.90
CA ALA A 140 -5.60 -10.25 0.55
C ALA A 140 -4.97 -11.55 1.09
N LEU A 141 -5.18 -12.70 0.42
CA LEU A 141 -4.50 -13.95 0.75
C LEU A 141 -2.98 -13.84 0.59
N ALA A 142 -2.52 -13.28 -0.53
CA ALA A 142 -1.09 -13.08 -0.76
C ALA A 142 -0.44 -12.21 0.33
N TRP A 143 -1.10 -11.10 0.69
CA TRP A 143 -0.63 -10.20 1.75
C TRP A 143 -0.77 -10.78 3.16
N SER A 144 -1.68 -11.72 3.39
CA SER A 144 -1.81 -12.43 4.68
C SER A 144 -0.71 -13.46 4.90
N VAL A 145 -0.27 -14.16 3.85
CA VAL A 145 0.71 -15.24 3.96
C VAL A 145 2.14 -14.75 3.69
N GLY A 146 2.30 -13.81 2.75
CA GLY A 146 3.60 -13.38 2.23
C GLY A 146 4.58 -12.88 3.29
N PRO A 147 4.19 -11.96 4.20
CA PRO A 147 5.12 -11.41 5.19
C PRO A 147 5.69 -12.46 6.14
N LEU A 148 4.82 -13.36 6.64
CA LEU A 148 5.26 -14.45 7.52
C LEU A 148 6.13 -15.45 6.76
N LEU A 149 5.74 -15.84 5.54
CA LEU A 149 6.50 -16.76 4.72
C LEU A 149 7.90 -16.19 4.40
N GLY A 150 7.96 -14.93 3.97
CA GLY A 150 9.21 -14.27 3.62
C GLY A 150 10.18 -14.19 4.79
N VAL A 151 9.73 -13.71 5.95
CA VAL A 151 10.62 -13.60 7.11
C VAL A 151 11.00 -14.96 7.70
N THR A 152 10.10 -15.95 7.67
CA THR A 152 10.41 -17.31 8.15
C THR A 152 11.49 -17.97 7.26
N LEU A 153 11.41 -17.78 5.95
CA LEU A 153 12.46 -18.25 5.04
C LEU A 153 13.78 -17.52 5.32
N TYR A 154 13.75 -16.22 5.46
CA TYR A 154 14.90 -15.38 5.76
C TYR A 154 15.63 -15.81 7.05
N GLU A 155 14.89 -16.16 8.11
CA GLU A 155 15.47 -16.59 9.40
C GLU A 155 15.92 -18.07 9.38
N LYS A 156 15.13 -18.98 8.79
CA LYS A 156 15.39 -20.43 8.88
C LYS A 156 16.31 -20.96 7.78
N LEU A 157 16.16 -20.50 6.54
CA LEU A 157 16.96 -20.95 5.40
C LEU A 157 18.11 -19.99 5.08
N GLY A 158 18.20 -18.92 5.84
CA GLY A 158 19.26 -17.94 5.69
C GLY A 158 18.96 -16.86 4.65
N HIS A 159 19.92 -15.97 4.54
CA HIS A 159 19.82 -14.78 3.71
C HIS A 159 19.76 -15.14 2.21
N GLY A 160 18.92 -14.43 1.47
CA GLY A 160 18.69 -14.66 0.04
C GLY A 160 17.48 -15.57 -0.26
N SER A 161 16.96 -16.31 0.72
CA SER A 161 15.84 -17.24 0.51
C SER A 161 14.50 -16.53 0.23
N ALA A 162 14.22 -15.48 0.98
CA ALA A 162 13.03 -14.65 0.76
C ALA A 162 13.12 -13.86 -0.56
N GLU A 163 14.30 -13.35 -0.85
CA GLU A 163 14.63 -12.65 -2.09
C GLU A 163 14.49 -13.58 -3.29
N LEU A 164 14.99 -14.81 -3.19
CA LEU A 164 14.85 -15.84 -4.24
C LEU A 164 13.37 -16.16 -4.48
N LEU A 165 12.57 -16.35 -3.42
CA LEU A 165 11.13 -16.59 -3.57
C LEU A 165 10.42 -15.42 -4.24
N SER A 166 10.74 -14.18 -3.86
CA SER A 166 10.21 -12.98 -4.50
C SER A 166 10.60 -12.90 -5.97
N ALA A 167 11.87 -13.22 -6.30
CA ALA A 167 12.35 -13.31 -7.68
C ALA A 167 11.58 -14.37 -8.48
N CYS A 168 11.35 -15.56 -7.90
CA CYS A 168 10.55 -16.61 -8.54
C CYS A 168 9.13 -16.14 -8.89
N PHE A 169 8.44 -15.48 -7.97
CA PHE A 169 7.12 -14.92 -8.25
C PHE A 169 7.17 -13.83 -9.32
N SER A 170 8.21 -12.98 -9.30
CA SER A 170 8.40 -11.93 -10.30
C SER A 170 8.70 -12.49 -11.69
N VAL A 171 9.48 -13.57 -11.78
CA VAL A 171 9.75 -14.30 -13.04
C VAL A 171 8.46 -14.97 -13.53
N LEU A 172 7.71 -15.64 -12.65
CA LEU A 172 6.43 -16.24 -13.00
C LEU A 172 5.43 -15.18 -13.51
N LEU A 173 5.40 -14.01 -12.87
CA LEU A 173 4.62 -12.86 -13.34
C LEU A 173 5.00 -12.47 -14.77
N LEU A 174 6.29 -12.35 -15.05
CA LEU A 174 6.80 -11.97 -16.37
C LEU A 174 6.49 -13.04 -17.43
N LEU A 175 6.71 -14.31 -17.11
CA LEU A 175 6.42 -15.44 -18.00
C LEU A 175 4.91 -15.55 -18.29
N TYR A 176 4.08 -15.43 -17.25
CA TYR A 176 2.63 -15.48 -17.40
C TYR A 176 2.12 -14.29 -18.23
N PHE A 177 2.63 -13.09 -18.00
CA PHE A 177 2.31 -11.93 -18.83
C PHE A 177 2.75 -12.12 -20.30
N ALA A 178 3.94 -12.66 -20.53
CA ALA A 178 4.43 -12.96 -21.88
C ALA A 178 3.54 -14.00 -22.58
N TYR A 179 3.12 -15.07 -21.85
CA TYR A 179 2.22 -16.11 -22.36
C TYR A 179 0.88 -15.55 -22.81
N LEU A 180 0.32 -14.60 -22.07
CA LEU A 180 -1.00 -13.99 -22.37
C LEU A 180 -1.02 -13.20 -23.67
N ARG A 181 0.12 -12.81 -24.22
CA ARG A 181 0.24 -12.04 -25.50
C ARG A 181 -0.76 -10.89 -25.60
N LEU A 182 -0.99 -10.16 -24.50
CA LEU A 182 -1.93 -9.05 -24.46
C LEU A 182 -1.57 -8.02 -25.53
N THR A 183 -2.50 -7.76 -26.44
CA THR A 183 -2.35 -6.77 -27.50
C THR A 183 -2.92 -5.43 -27.03
N GLU A 184 -2.28 -4.34 -27.42
CA GLU A 184 -2.78 -3.00 -27.15
C GLU A 184 -3.97 -2.71 -28.09
N ASN A 185 -5.06 -2.19 -27.53
CA ASN A 185 -6.19 -1.75 -28.34
C ASN A 185 -5.84 -0.40 -29.01
N PRO A 186 -5.72 -0.33 -30.36
CA PRO A 186 -5.34 0.90 -31.06
C PRO A 186 -6.28 2.07 -30.80
N ALA A 187 -7.57 1.79 -30.59
CA ALA A 187 -8.58 2.82 -30.34
C ALA A 187 -8.37 3.53 -28.99
N VAL A 188 -7.78 2.85 -28.01
CA VAL A 188 -7.48 3.45 -26.68
C VAL A 188 -6.17 4.20 -26.72
N ALA A 189 -5.20 3.75 -27.51
CA ALA A 189 -3.94 4.46 -27.71
C ALA A 189 -4.13 5.83 -28.39
N ALA A 190 -5.15 5.96 -29.24
CA ALA A 190 -5.48 7.21 -29.96
C ALA A 190 -6.29 8.22 -29.10
N ALA A 191 -6.96 7.77 -28.04
CA ALA A 191 -7.79 8.62 -27.17
C ALA A 191 -6.98 9.36 -26.09
N THR A 192 -5.94 10.07 -26.49
CA THR A 192 -5.21 11.02 -25.61
C THR A 192 -6.06 12.26 -25.42
N ARG A 193 -6.97 12.22 -24.44
CA ARG A 193 -7.61 13.46 -23.95
C ARG A 193 -6.52 14.39 -23.43
N PRO A 194 -6.65 15.73 -23.67
CA PRO A 194 -5.74 16.71 -23.09
C PRO A 194 -5.62 16.45 -21.59
N ILE A 195 -4.42 16.46 -21.07
CA ILE A 195 -4.19 16.38 -19.60
C ILE A 195 -4.87 17.63 -19.07
N ALA A 196 -5.99 17.48 -18.37
CA ALA A 196 -6.58 18.59 -17.62
C ALA A 196 -5.49 19.13 -16.69
N ASP A 197 -5.35 20.46 -16.63
CA ASP A 197 -4.32 21.12 -15.82
C ASP A 197 -4.32 20.55 -14.39
N PRO A 198 -3.24 19.90 -13.95
CA PRO A 198 -3.18 19.29 -12.62
C PRO A 198 -3.40 20.32 -11.51
N ARG A 199 -2.94 21.56 -11.70
CA ARG A 199 -3.10 22.66 -10.74
C ARG A 199 -4.56 23.07 -10.59
N ALA A 200 -5.30 23.14 -11.69
CA ALA A 200 -6.73 23.44 -11.67
C ALA A 200 -7.51 22.33 -10.96
N ASN A 201 -7.14 21.06 -11.16
CA ASN A 201 -7.77 19.92 -10.50
C ASN A 201 -7.49 19.92 -8.99
N ILE A 202 -6.27 20.18 -8.56
CA ILE A 202 -5.92 20.31 -7.14
C ILE A 202 -6.71 21.47 -6.50
N ARG A 203 -6.74 22.64 -7.14
CA ARG A 203 -7.52 23.80 -6.64
C ARG A 203 -8.99 23.46 -6.48
N ARG A 204 -9.60 22.81 -7.46
CA ARG A 204 -11.01 22.36 -7.40
C ARG A 204 -11.25 21.35 -6.30
N PHE A 205 -10.33 20.39 -6.12
CA PHE A 205 -10.40 19.39 -5.06
C PHE A 205 -10.35 20.05 -3.68
N VAL A 206 -9.37 20.94 -3.48
CA VAL A 206 -9.19 21.66 -2.20
C VAL A 206 -10.33 22.63 -1.91
N ALA A 207 -10.98 23.18 -2.93
CA ALA A 207 -12.14 24.06 -2.74
C ALA A 207 -13.38 23.31 -2.19
N GLN A 208 -13.43 21.96 -2.33
CA GLN A 208 -14.56 21.15 -1.89
C GLN A 208 -14.33 20.54 -0.48
N PRO A 209 -14.99 21.04 0.59
CA PRO A 209 -14.73 20.59 1.97
C PRO A 209 -14.94 19.08 2.17
N ARG A 210 -15.94 18.49 1.49
CA ARG A 210 -16.24 17.06 1.57
C ARG A 210 -15.14 16.19 0.99
N LEU A 211 -14.48 16.65 -0.07
CA LEU A 211 -13.36 15.91 -0.70
C LEU A 211 -12.11 16.00 0.20
N ARG A 212 -11.85 17.15 0.82
CA ARG A 212 -10.77 17.30 1.82
C ARG A 212 -10.98 16.37 3.00
N LEU A 213 -12.20 16.30 3.56
CA LEU A 213 -12.53 15.38 4.66
C LEU A 213 -12.26 13.92 4.26
N ALA A 214 -12.72 13.51 3.09
CA ALA A 214 -12.50 12.15 2.58
C ALA A 214 -11.02 11.85 2.38
N TRP A 215 -10.25 12.81 1.86
CA TRP A 215 -8.82 12.69 1.67
C TRP A 215 -8.08 12.55 3.01
N THR A 216 -8.40 13.38 4.01
CA THR A 216 -7.77 13.32 5.33
C THR A 216 -8.04 11.97 6.03
N ILE A 217 -9.26 11.44 5.94
CA ILE A 217 -9.59 10.12 6.49
C ILE A 217 -8.75 9.02 5.83
N ALA A 218 -8.64 9.04 4.50
CA ALA A 218 -7.84 8.08 3.77
C ALA A 218 -6.33 8.23 4.04
N PHE A 219 -5.85 9.47 4.20
CA PHE A 219 -4.48 9.79 4.54
C PHE A 219 -4.10 9.24 5.93
N VAL A 220 -4.87 9.56 6.97
CA VAL A 220 -4.61 9.10 8.34
C VAL A 220 -4.61 7.57 8.43
N ARG A 221 -5.57 6.90 7.78
CA ARG A 221 -5.58 5.44 7.65
C ARG A 221 -4.28 4.92 7.03
N SER A 222 -3.82 5.54 5.94
CA SER A 222 -2.62 5.10 5.23
C SER A 222 -1.33 5.41 6.01
N VAL A 223 -1.33 6.47 6.83
CA VAL A 223 -0.26 6.75 7.80
C VAL A 223 -0.15 5.60 8.81
N TYR A 224 -1.29 5.12 9.32
CA TYR A 224 -1.29 3.96 10.23
C TYR A 224 -0.66 2.73 9.58
N TRP A 225 -1.06 2.37 8.37
CA TRP A 225 -0.49 1.21 7.67
C TRP A 225 1.00 1.39 7.33
N SER A 226 1.42 2.59 6.94
CA SER A 226 2.83 2.90 6.69
C SER A 226 3.67 2.69 7.96
N MET A 227 3.19 3.17 9.10
CA MET A 227 3.81 2.94 10.40
C MET A 227 3.81 1.44 10.75
N PHE A 228 2.67 0.76 10.63
CA PHE A 228 2.46 -0.63 11.05
C PHE A 228 3.37 -1.63 10.33
N PHE A 229 3.66 -1.43 9.06
CA PHE A 229 4.54 -2.34 8.30
C PHE A 229 6.03 -1.99 8.38
N THR A 230 6.39 -0.80 8.82
CA THR A 230 7.80 -0.35 8.83
C THR A 230 8.43 -0.44 10.22
N TYR A 231 7.77 0.11 11.24
CA TYR A 231 8.42 0.30 12.55
C TYR A 231 8.23 -0.85 13.55
N PRO A 232 7.09 -1.54 13.66
CA PRO A 232 6.94 -2.68 14.55
C PRO A 232 7.90 -3.83 14.27
N PRO A 233 8.26 -4.17 13.01
CA PRO A 233 9.33 -5.12 12.74
C PRO A 233 10.67 -4.71 13.37
N VAL A 234 11.05 -3.45 13.20
CA VAL A 234 12.28 -2.88 13.80
C VAL A 234 12.22 -2.94 15.33
N TYR A 235 11.08 -2.53 15.90
CA TYR A 235 10.86 -2.57 17.34
C TYR A 235 10.99 -3.99 17.92
N LEU A 236 10.35 -5.00 17.31
CA LEU A 236 10.39 -6.38 17.80
C LEU A 236 11.81 -6.96 17.77
N VAL A 237 12.61 -6.61 16.77
CA VAL A 237 14.02 -7.01 16.70
C VAL A 237 14.85 -6.28 17.77
N GLN A 238 14.62 -4.98 18.00
CA GLN A 238 15.28 -4.24 19.11
C GLN A 238 14.99 -4.84 20.48
N GLN A 239 13.79 -5.42 20.67
CA GLN A 239 13.40 -6.11 21.91
C GLN A 239 13.87 -7.59 21.98
N GLY A 240 14.63 -8.07 20.97
CA GLY A 240 15.19 -9.42 20.95
C GLY A 240 14.20 -10.54 20.63
N ILE A 241 12.99 -10.23 20.11
CA ILE A 241 11.94 -11.23 19.84
C ILE A 241 12.14 -11.93 18.49
N GLY A 242 12.88 -11.29 17.57
CA GLY A 242 13.17 -11.85 16.24
C GLY A 242 12.15 -11.45 15.17
N GLY A 243 12.53 -11.71 13.92
CA GLY A 243 11.77 -11.29 12.74
C GLY A 243 10.52 -12.12 12.48
N THR A 244 10.47 -13.40 12.90
CA THR A 244 9.27 -14.24 12.75
C THR A 244 8.06 -13.63 13.45
N ALA A 245 8.24 -13.02 14.65
CA ALA A 245 7.16 -12.29 15.33
C ALA A 245 6.70 -11.06 14.54
N ALA A 246 7.63 -10.36 13.89
CA ALA A 246 7.31 -9.25 13.00
C ALA A 246 6.50 -9.70 11.77
N GLY A 247 6.85 -10.84 11.19
CA GLY A 247 6.09 -11.47 10.10
C GLY A 247 4.68 -11.88 10.54
N LEU A 248 4.53 -12.47 11.73
CA LEU A 248 3.23 -12.81 12.31
C LEU A 248 2.37 -11.57 12.51
N LEU A 249 2.95 -10.48 13.04
CA LEU A 249 2.26 -9.22 13.23
C LEU A 249 1.77 -8.64 11.90
N ALA A 250 2.64 -8.57 10.91
CA ALA A 250 2.31 -8.04 9.59
C ALA A 250 1.25 -8.90 8.87
N SER A 251 1.39 -10.22 8.91
CA SER A 251 0.41 -11.16 8.36
C SER A 251 -0.94 -11.08 9.10
N GLY A 252 -0.91 -10.98 10.43
CA GLY A 252 -2.10 -10.81 11.26
C GLY A 252 -2.88 -9.54 10.88
N GLY A 253 -2.18 -8.40 10.72
CA GLY A 253 -2.80 -7.16 10.24
C GLY A 253 -3.49 -7.32 8.87
N ASN A 254 -2.86 -8.04 7.94
CA ASN A 254 -3.44 -8.30 6.62
C ASN A 254 -4.61 -9.30 6.66
N VAL A 255 -4.58 -10.31 7.54
CA VAL A 255 -5.70 -11.25 7.74
C VAL A 255 -6.95 -10.50 8.20
N LEU A 256 -6.81 -9.48 9.05
CA LEU A 256 -7.93 -8.65 9.49
C LEU A 256 -8.66 -7.96 8.33
N LEU A 257 -8.00 -7.70 7.19
CA LEU A 257 -8.64 -7.15 5.98
C LEU A 257 -9.73 -8.08 5.41
N LEU A 258 -9.67 -9.38 5.68
CA LEU A 258 -10.71 -10.31 5.27
C LEU A 258 -12.05 -10.04 6.01
N ALA A 259 -12.00 -9.36 7.15
CA ALA A 259 -13.19 -8.93 7.89
C ALA A 259 -13.82 -7.62 7.36
N ALA A 260 -13.20 -6.93 6.41
CA ALA A 260 -13.70 -5.66 5.86
C ALA A 260 -15.18 -5.70 5.40
N PRO A 261 -15.70 -6.78 4.75
CA PRO A 261 -17.11 -6.87 4.38
C PRO A 261 -18.09 -6.84 5.58
N LEU A 262 -17.67 -7.34 6.75
CA LEU A 262 -18.49 -7.30 7.97
C LEU A 262 -18.68 -5.87 8.45
N PHE A 263 -17.63 -5.07 8.41
CA PHE A 263 -17.69 -3.66 8.80
C PHE A 263 -18.50 -2.82 7.81
N GLY A 264 -18.48 -3.16 6.52
CA GLY A 264 -19.34 -2.56 5.51
C GLY A 264 -20.84 -2.78 5.83
N ARG A 265 -21.21 -3.98 6.26
CA ARG A 265 -22.59 -4.31 6.68
C ARG A 265 -23.00 -3.55 7.96
N LEU A 266 -22.10 -3.44 8.92
CA LEU A 266 -22.34 -2.70 10.16
C LEU A 266 -22.60 -1.21 9.89
N ALA A 267 -21.80 -0.60 9.02
CA ALA A 267 -21.96 0.79 8.62
C ALA A 267 -23.28 1.06 7.87
N GLY A 268 -23.79 0.08 7.14
CA GLY A 268 -25.13 0.15 6.53
C GLY A 268 -26.26 0.35 7.54
N ARG A 269 -26.07 -0.11 8.78
CA ARG A 269 -27.05 0.02 9.88
C ARG A 269 -26.84 1.27 10.73
N THR A 270 -25.60 1.66 10.98
CA THR A 270 -25.23 2.71 11.95
C THR A 270 -24.87 4.06 11.31
N GLY A 271 -24.81 4.09 9.96
CA GLY A 271 -24.23 5.21 9.21
C GLY A 271 -22.70 5.19 9.22
N LEU A 272 -22.08 6.06 8.41
CA LEU A 272 -20.62 6.04 8.18
C LEU A 272 -19.83 6.77 9.29
N ARG A 273 -20.38 7.85 9.83
CA ARG A 273 -19.67 8.74 10.76
C ARG A 273 -19.22 8.03 12.04
N ARG A 274 -20.15 7.31 12.70
CA ARG A 274 -19.89 6.65 13.99
C ARG A 274 -18.79 5.60 13.90
N PRO A 275 -18.85 4.61 12.96
CA PRO A 275 -17.80 3.60 12.84
C PRO A 275 -16.45 4.19 12.44
N ILE A 276 -16.40 5.22 11.57
CA ILE A 276 -15.14 5.89 11.20
C ILE A 276 -14.52 6.58 12.42
N MET A 277 -15.30 7.33 13.19
CA MET A 277 -14.81 7.98 14.43
C MET A 277 -14.35 6.96 15.47
N ALA A 278 -15.15 5.91 15.72
CA ALA A 278 -14.80 4.85 16.67
C ALA A 278 -13.51 4.13 16.27
N ALA A 279 -13.33 3.83 14.98
CA ALA A 279 -12.13 3.22 14.44
C ALA A 279 -10.88 4.10 14.64
N MET A 280 -11.00 5.40 14.41
CA MET A 280 -9.91 6.35 14.61
C MET A 280 -9.58 6.54 16.09
N ILE A 281 -10.58 6.70 16.95
CA ILE A 281 -10.38 6.82 18.40
C ILE A 281 -9.76 5.53 18.94
N GLY A 282 -10.33 4.36 18.60
CA GLY A 282 -9.82 3.07 19.03
C GLY A 282 -8.39 2.82 18.56
N GLY A 283 -8.09 3.09 17.29
CA GLY A 283 -6.73 2.99 16.76
C GLY A 283 -5.73 3.92 17.45
N GLY A 284 -6.14 5.16 17.73
CA GLY A 284 -5.35 6.13 18.49
C GLY A 284 -5.08 5.65 19.92
N LEU A 285 -6.11 5.17 20.63
CA LEU A 285 -5.97 4.60 21.98
C LEU A 285 -5.02 3.40 22.00
N MET A 286 -5.11 2.50 21.02
CA MET A 286 -4.21 1.35 20.91
C MET A 286 -2.75 1.78 20.70
N CYS A 287 -2.49 2.80 19.90
CA CYS A 287 -1.15 3.36 19.75
C CYS A 287 -0.62 3.97 21.07
N MET A 288 -1.47 4.66 21.83
CA MET A 288 -1.09 5.21 23.15
C MET A 288 -0.82 4.09 24.16
N LEU A 289 -1.64 3.05 24.21
CA LEU A 289 -1.42 1.88 25.05
C LEU A 289 -0.13 1.15 24.68
N ALA A 290 0.18 1.01 23.39
CA ALA A 290 1.45 0.46 22.92
C ALA A 290 2.65 1.29 23.44
N THR A 291 2.49 2.61 23.54
CA THR A 291 3.54 3.49 24.09
C THR A 291 3.74 3.29 25.59
N ILE A 292 2.65 3.16 26.35
CA ILE A 292 2.70 2.91 27.79
C ILE A 292 3.32 1.54 28.08
N GLY A 293 2.90 0.52 27.32
CA GLY A 293 3.38 -0.85 27.43
C GLY A 293 4.68 -1.14 26.68
N TYR A 294 5.47 -0.15 26.32
CA TYR A 294 6.63 -0.27 25.42
C TYR A 294 7.65 -1.34 25.83
N HIS A 295 7.80 -1.61 27.10
CA HIS A 295 8.70 -2.64 27.60
C HIS A 295 8.13 -4.07 27.54
N LEU A 296 6.86 -4.21 27.14
CA LEU A 296 6.16 -5.48 27.00
C LEU A 296 5.84 -5.75 25.51
N PRO A 297 6.77 -6.35 24.75
CA PRO A 297 6.64 -6.43 23.28
C PRO A 297 5.39 -7.16 22.80
N VAL A 298 4.94 -8.19 23.55
CA VAL A 298 3.70 -8.90 23.23
C VAL A 298 2.50 -7.97 23.38
N LEU A 299 2.48 -7.15 24.44
CA LEU A 299 1.39 -6.16 24.64
C LEU A 299 1.40 -5.12 23.53
N VAL A 300 2.58 -4.62 23.14
CA VAL A 300 2.72 -3.68 22.01
C VAL A 300 2.18 -4.31 20.71
N ALA A 301 2.56 -5.55 20.42
CA ALA A 301 2.07 -6.26 19.22
C ALA A 301 0.53 -6.41 19.23
N LEU A 302 -0.04 -6.79 20.38
CA LEU A 302 -1.50 -6.92 20.53
C LEU A 302 -2.21 -5.55 20.40
N CYS A 303 -1.66 -4.50 20.99
CA CYS A 303 -2.17 -3.15 20.84
C CYS A 303 -2.14 -2.68 19.38
N LEU A 304 -1.03 -2.91 18.68
CA LEU A 304 -0.93 -2.56 17.26
C LEU A 304 -1.88 -3.39 16.38
N LEU A 305 -2.09 -4.67 16.67
CA LEU A 305 -3.15 -5.46 16.01
C LEU A 305 -4.55 -4.93 16.32
N GLY A 306 -4.80 -4.53 17.55
CA GLY A 306 -6.05 -3.86 17.94
C GLY A 306 -6.27 -2.57 17.16
N GLY A 307 -5.23 -1.77 16.99
CA GLY A 307 -5.27 -0.56 16.13
C GLY A 307 -5.48 -0.89 14.65
N ALA A 308 -4.92 -2.01 14.15
CA ALA A 308 -5.13 -2.50 12.79
C ALA A 308 -6.60 -2.82 12.51
N VAL A 309 -7.38 -3.29 13.51
CA VAL A 309 -8.84 -3.44 13.35
C VAL A 309 -9.48 -2.10 12.98
N GLY A 310 -9.08 -1.01 13.65
CA GLY A 310 -9.53 0.34 13.30
C GLY A 310 -9.16 0.72 11.87
N ALA A 311 -7.91 0.45 11.46
CA ALA A 311 -7.47 0.72 10.09
C ALA A 311 -8.26 -0.09 9.04
N VAL A 312 -8.61 -1.35 9.33
CA VAL A 312 -9.46 -2.20 8.46
C VAL A 312 -10.88 -1.64 8.34
N ILE A 313 -11.47 -1.14 9.43
CA ILE A 313 -12.76 -0.44 9.37
C ILE A 313 -12.67 0.76 8.44
N LEU A 314 -11.57 1.53 8.54
CA LEU A 314 -11.32 2.67 7.66
C LEU A 314 -11.04 2.25 6.20
N ASP A 315 -10.45 1.08 5.96
CA ASP A 315 -10.31 0.52 4.60
C ASP A 315 -11.67 0.20 3.97
N ALA A 316 -12.57 -0.39 4.76
CA ALA A 316 -13.91 -0.73 4.30
C ALA A 316 -14.78 0.52 4.03
N LEU A 317 -14.62 1.58 4.81
CA LEU A 317 -15.54 2.73 4.83
C LEU A 317 -14.94 4.03 4.32
N GLY A 318 -13.62 4.21 4.41
CA GLY A 318 -12.95 5.50 4.20
C GLY A 318 -13.01 6.05 2.78
N SER A 319 -13.23 5.21 1.78
CA SER A 319 -13.44 5.65 0.39
C SER A 319 -14.87 6.09 0.09
N VAL A 320 -15.85 5.68 0.90
CA VAL A 320 -17.27 5.98 0.66
C VAL A 320 -17.59 7.47 0.71
N PRO A 321 -17.03 8.29 1.65
CA PRO A 321 -17.23 9.72 1.65
C PRO A 321 -16.77 10.40 0.35
N PHE A 322 -15.63 9.96 -0.22
CA PHE A 322 -15.14 10.44 -1.51
C PHE A 322 -16.11 10.08 -2.64
N LEU A 323 -16.51 8.81 -2.74
CA LEU A 323 -17.38 8.31 -3.81
C LEU A 323 -18.76 8.99 -3.81
N ARG A 324 -19.26 9.38 -2.62
CA ARG A 324 -20.53 10.11 -2.47
C ARG A 324 -20.41 11.61 -2.70
N ALA A 325 -19.23 12.20 -2.47
CA ALA A 325 -19.00 13.63 -2.62
C ALA A 325 -18.67 14.05 -4.06
N VAL A 326 -18.01 13.16 -4.82
CA VAL A 326 -17.51 13.48 -6.16
C VAL A 326 -18.61 13.36 -7.21
N HIS A 327 -18.79 14.41 -8.04
CA HIS A 327 -19.72 14.37 -9.16
C HIS A 327 -19.28 13.36 -10.23
N PRO A 328 -20.22 12.62 -10.86
CA PRO A 328 -19.90 11.58 -11.85
C PRO A 328 -18.99 12.05 -12.99
N TYR A 329 -19.17 13.28 -13.47
CA TYR A 329 -18.39 13.86 -14.55
C TYR A 329 -16.97 14.28 -14.15
N GLU A 330 -16.72 14.54 -12.85
CA GLU A 330 -15.41 14.93 -12.30
C GLU A 330 -14.62 13.75 -11.75
N ARG A 331 -15.23 12.56 -11.63
CA ARG A 331 -14.62 11.37 -11.01
C ARG A 331 -13.21 11.07 -11.48
N PRO A 332 -12.87 11.02 -12.78
CA PRO A 332 -11.51 10.68 -13.21
C PRO A 332 -10.47 11.65 -12.70
N GLN A 333 -10.76 12.95 -12.77
CA GLN A 333 -9.84 14.02 -12.37
C GLN A 333 -9.69 14.10 -10.85
N MET A 334 -10.81 14.04 -10.12
CA MET A 334 -10.81 14.10 -8.65
C MET A 334 -10.21 12.82 -8.03
N THR A 335 -10.37 11.66 -8.66
CA THR A 335 -9.74 10.40 -8.20
C THR A 335 -8.23 10.48 -8.28
N THR A 336 -7.67 11.12 -9.30
CA THR A 336 -6.21 11.29 -9.43
C THR A 336 -5.67 12.12 -8.27
N VAL A 337 -6.32 13.23 -7.93
CA VAL A 337 -5.95 14.06 -6.78
C VAL A 337 -6.18 13.31 -5.47
N TYR A 338 -7.33 12.62 -5.33
CA TYR A 338 -7.63 11.83 -4.13
C TYR A 338 -6.53 10.81 -3.83
N ARG A 339 -6.06 10.07 -4.83
CA ARG A 339 -5.05 9.01 -4.65
C ARG A 339 -3.68 9.49 -4.18
N THR A 340 -3.39 10.78 -4.25
CA THR A 340 -2.14 11.35 -3.70
C THR A 340 -1.96 11.07 -2.21
N TYR A 341 -3.05 10.72 -1.49
CA TYR A 341 -2.94 10.32 -0.08
C TYR A 341 -2.00 9.12 0.11
N ILE A 342 -1.90 8.21 -0.87
CA ILE A 342 -1.06 7.02 -0.77
C ILE A 342 0.42 7.42 -0.74
N ASP A 343 0.82 8.25 -1.71
CA ASP A 343 2.22 8.67 -1.84
C ASP A 343 2.63 9.60 -0.68
N LEU A 344 1.73 10.51 -0.30
CA LEU A 344 1.97 11.43 0.83
C LEU A 344 1.97 10.72 2.17
N ALA A 345 1.17 9.66 2.37
CA ALA A 345 1.18 8.87 3.60
C ALA A 345 2.39 7.94 3.73
N SER A 346 3.12 7.68 2.67
CA SER A 346 4.42 7.02 2.74
C SER A 346 5.55 8.01 3.01
N LEU A 347 5.48 9.21 2.45
CA LEU A 347 6.54 10.22 2.51
C LEU A 347 6.50 11.09 3.78
N LEU A 348 5.36 11.72 4.07
CA LEU A 348 5.26 12.70 5.17
C LEU A 348 5.53 12.08 6.56
N PRO A 349 4.99 10.89 6.91
CA PRO A 349 5.34 10.23 8.16
C PRO A 349 6.82 9.86 8.23
N ALA A 350 7.42 9.38 7.14
CA ALA A 350 8.84 9.02 7.14
C ALA A 350 9.73 10.26 7.41
N ILE A 351 9.39 11.43 6.85
CA ILE A 351 10.06 12.71 7.15
C ILE A 351 9.88 13.05 8.63
N LEU A 352 8.65 13.04 9.13
CA LEU A 352 8.34 13.38 10.52
C LEU A 352 9.08 12.45 11.49
N TYR A 353 9.02 11.13 11.24
CA TYR A 353 9.67 10.15 12.11
C TYR A 353 11.20 10.24 12.04
N SER A 354 11.79 10.54 10.88
CA SER A 354 13.24 10.75 10.80
C SER A 354 13.72 11.93 11.64
N VAL A 355 12.89 12.98 11.77
CA VAL A 355 13.18 14.13 12.64
C VAL A 355 12.96 13.77 14.12
N LEU A 356 11.82 13.13 14.44
CA LEU A 356 11.49 12.77 15.82
C LEU A 356 12.49 11.79 16.42
N LEU A 357 12.98 10.82 15.64
CA LEU A 357 13.95 9.83 16.08
C LEU A 357 15.37 10.40 16.29
N VAL A 358 15.59 11.69 16.03
CA VAL A 358 16.81 12.42 16.49
C VAL A 358 16.77 12.65 18.00
N PHE A 359 15.58 12.94 18.54
CA PHE A 359 15.41 13.41 19.91
C PHE A 359 14.73 12.36 20.81
N PHE A 360 14.01 11.41 20.23
CA PHE A 360 13.18 10.45 20.91
C PHE A 360 13.42 9.03 20.39
N ASP A 361 13.02 8.04 21.17
CA ASP A 361 13.03 6.63 20.76
C ASP A 361 11.80 6.28 19.85
N LEU A 362 11.66 5.00 19.49
CA LEU A 362 10.54 4.50 18.69
C LEU A 362 9.15 4.76 19.30
N ARG A 363 9.05 5.07 20.59
CA ARG A 363 7.77 5.45 21.23
C ARG A 363 7.15 6.64 20.55
N ALA A 364 7.97 7.62 20.11
CA ALA A 364 7.51 8.82 19.43
C ALA A 364 6.75 8.50 18.14
N VAL A 365 7.10 7.43 17.44
CA VAL A 365 6.41 6.97 16.23
C VAL A 365 4.99 6.51 16.58
N PHE A 366 4.81 5.76 17.65
CA PHE A 366 3.49 5.28 18.08
C PHE A 366 2.64 6.44 18.62
N VAL A 367 3.23 7.33 19.41
CA VAL A 367 2.54 8.54 19.90
C VAL A 367 2.03 9.42 18.75
N THR A 368 2.89 9.74 17.81
CA THR A 368 2.54 10.63 16.70
C THR A 368 1.50 10.00 15.77
N THR A 369 1.57 8.67 15.56
CA THR A 369 0.53 7.95 14.82
C THR A 369 -0.79 7.98 15.57
N GLY A 370 -0.78 7.77 16.89
CA GLY A 370 -1.98 7.87 17.73
C GLY A 370 -2.60 9.27 17.69
N LEU A 371 -1.78 10.33 17.78
CA LEU A 371 -2.24 11.71 17.65
C LEU A 371 -2.81 12.00 16.26
N ALA A 372 -2.20 11.45 15.20
CA ALA A 372 -2.75 11.54 13.84
C ALA A 372 -4.13 10.86 13.74
N MET A 373 -4.31 9.71 14.38
CA MET A 373 -5.62 9.03 14.43
C MET A 373 -6.65 9.86 15.20
N PHE A 374 -6.32 10.45 16.34
CA PHE A 374 -7.22 11.32 17.08
C PHE A 374 -7.58 12.59 16.29
N SER A 375 -6.60 13.22 15.63
CA SER A 375 -6.87 14.37 14.75
C SER A 375 -7.81 14.00 13.60
N GLY A 376 -7.62 12.80 13.02
CA GLY A 376 -8.53 12.23 12.03
C GLY A 376 -9.95 12.03 12.56
N ALA A 377 -10.11 11.59 13.82
CA ALA A 377 -11.42 11.45 14.46
C ALA A 377 -12.12 12.80 14.62
N LEU A 378 -11.39 13.85 15.02
CA LEU A 378 -11.91 15.22 15.08
C LEU A 378 -12.38 15.67 13.69
N VAL A 379 -11.58 15.45 12.66
CA VAL A 379 -11.96 15.75 11.28
C VAL A 379 -13.18 14.94 10.84
N ALA A 380 -13.26 13.65 11.16
CA ALA A 380 -14.40 12.79 10.84
C ALA A 380 -15.71 13.24 11.54
N HIS A 381 -15.61 14.02 12.62
CA HIS A 381 -16.78 14.61 13.27
C HIS A 381 -17.61 15.52 12.33
N TRP A 382 -16.97 16.14 11.36
CA TRP A 382 -17.61 17.01 10.37
C TRP A 382 -18.30 16.24 9.23
N LEU A 383 -18.21 14.89 9.21
CA LEU A 383 -18.98 14.09 8.27
C LEU A 383 -20.49 14.23 8.53
N PRO A 384 -21.32 14.40 7.50
CA PRO A 384 -22.77 14.47 7.64
C PRO A 384 -23.33 13.21 8.33
N ARG A 385 -24.26 13.40 9.26
CA ARG A 385 -24.86 12.29 10.05
C ARG A 385 -25.65 11.28 9.18
N ARG A 386 -26.15 11.70 8.02
CA ARG A 386 -26.99 10.93 7.09
C ARG A 386 -26.24 10.48 5.82
N MET A 387 -24.92 10.37 5.87
CA MET A 387 -24.18 9.72 4.80
C MET A 387 -24.19 8.22 4.93
#